data_9f9c0d36c70c9930c6cfa2f349ec4ff1
#
_entry.id   9f9c0d36c70c9930c6cfa2f349ec4ff1
#
_cell.length_a   1.000
_cell.length_b   1.000
_cell.length_c   1.000
_cell.angle_alpha   90.00
_cell.angle_beta   90.00
_cell.angle_gamma   90.00
#
_symmetry.space_group_name_H-M   'P 1'
#
loop_
_entity.id
_entity.type
_entity.pdbx_description
1 polymer ?
#
loop_
_entity_poly.entity_id
_entity_poly.type
_entity_poly.pdbx_seq_one_letter_code
_entity_poly.pdbx_strand_id
1 'polypeptide(L)'
;MVVHWYNNHMVQTPKHAIVVERIQTGVRMEKRLLKVLKALAELKDMTLGDLLEGIVLHAFEGKAPFSSQTLKEIEKLREIYGLRLTAADSHQLKEQKR
;
A
#
# COMPACT_ATOMS: atom_id res chain seq x y z
N MET A 1 12.75 18.34 1.35
CA MET A 1 12.29 17.98 2.39
C MET A 1 12.33 17.42 2.44
N VAL A 2 12.25 18.17 2.43
CA VAL A 2 11.84 17.80 3.38
C VAL A 2 11.73 17.60 3.20
N VAL A 3 11.76 18.31 3.22
CA VAL A 3 11.31 18.08 4.04
C VAL A 3 11.21 17.89 3.73
N HIS A 4 11.00 18.31 3.70
CA HIS A 4 10.56 18.09 4.40
C HIS A 4 10.50 18.03 4.30
N TRP A 5 10.80 19.04 4.12
CA TRP A 5 10.51 19.06 4.99
C TRP A 5 10.61 19.34 4.71
N TYR A 6 10.35 19.71 4.75
CA TYR A 6 10.20 19.89 5.51
C TYR A 6 10.12 20.18 5.33
N ASN A 7 9.79 21.05 5.20
CA ASN A 7 9.71 21.21 5.82
C ASN A 7 9.64 21.22 5.76
N ASN A 8 9.47 21.80 5.43
CA ASN A 8 9.38 21.59 6.02
C ASN A 8 9.30 21.21 6.02
N HIS A 9 9.09 21.59 5.83
CA HIS A 9 8.87 21.12 6.32
C HIS A 9 8.55 20.78 6.81
N MET A 10 8.66 20.85 6.97
CA MET A 10 7.69 20.95 8.03
C MET A 10 6.40 20.17 7.70
N VAL A 11 6.14 19.17 8.49
CA VAL A 11 4.93 18.37 8.30
C VAL A 11 3.75 19.14 8.86
N GLN A 12 2.77 19.41 8.01
CA GLN A 12 1.54 20.05 8.42
C GLN A 12 0.44 19.01 8.55
N THR A 13 -0.28 19.05 9.65
CA THR A 13 -1.46 18.21 9.82
C THR A 13 -2.51 18.64 8.80
N PRO A 14 -3.11 17.71 8.04
CA PRO A 14 -4.16 18.06 7.10
C PRO A 14 -5.31 18.75 7.78
N LYS A 15 -5.94 19.66 7.05
CA LYS A 15 -7.04 20.47 7.59
C LYS A 15 -8.19 19.61 8.10
N HIS A 16 -8.39 18.45 7.48
CA HIS A 16 -9.50 17.55 7.81
C HIS A 16 -8.99 16.23 8.36
N ALA A 17 -7.92 16.31 9.16
CA ALA A 17 -7.40 15.11 9.79
C ALA A 17 -8.44 14.48 10.70
N ILE A 18 -8.58 13.18 10.58
CA ILE A 18 -9.49 12.40 11.40
C ILE A 18 -8.67 11.61 12.40
N VAL A 19 -8.95 11.81 13.68
CA VAL A 19 -8.23 11.11 14.73
C VAL A 19 -8.88 9.75 14.94
N VAL A 20 -8.06 8.69 14.85
CA VAL A 20 -8.53 7.32 15.01
C VAL A 20 -7.63 6.59 15.99
N GLU A 21 -8.13 5.52 16.55
CA GLU A 21 -7.33 4.61 17.35
C GLU A 21 -6.88 3.47 16.43
N ARG A 22 -5.56 3.21 16.39
CA ARG A 22 -5.02 2.08 15.64
C ARG A 22 -4.49 1.04 16.60
N ILE A 23 -4.74 -0.22 16.27
CA ILE A 23 -4.21 -1.33 17.05
C ILE A 23 -3.23 -2.11 16.18
N GLN A 24 -2.27 -2.76 16.83
CA GLN A 24 -1.31 -3.60 16.14
C GLN A 24 -1.98 -4.91 15.75
N THR A 25 -1.80 -5.33 14.50
CA THR A 25 -2.30 -6.61 14.03
C THR A 25 -1.27 -7.21 13.09
N GLY A 26 -1.31 -8.50 12.90
CA GLY A 26 -0.40 -9.19 12.00
C GLY A 26 -1.16 -10.08 11.05
N VAL A 27 -0.70 -10.12 9.81
CA VAL A 27 -1.24 -11.03 8.80
C VAL A 27 -0.08 -11.66 8.06
N ARG A 28 -0.29 -12.86 7.56
CA ARG A 28 0.67 -13.50 6.67
C ARG A 28 0.25 -13.21 5.24
N MET A 29 1.22 -12.86 4.41
CA MET A 29 0.93 -12.42 3.05
C MET A 29 2.00 -12.99 2.13
N GLU A 30 1.63 -13.20 0.87
CA GLU A 30 2.58 -13.70 -0.10
C GLU A 30 3.78 -12.74 -0.21
N LYS A 31 4.97 -13.30 -0.30
CA LYS A 31 6.22 -12.56 -0.17
C LYS A 31 6.39 -11.42 -1.19
N ARG A 32 6.14 -11.71 -2.47
CA ARG A 32 6.34 -10.72 -3.52
C ARG A 32 5.26 -9.65 -3.51
N LEU A 33 4.04 -10.06 -3.18
CA LEU A 33 2.95 -9.10 -3.00
C LEU A 33 3.31 -8.11 -1.90
N LEU A 34 3.84 -8.60 -0.78
CA LEU A 34 4.25 -7.72 0.31
C LEU A 34 5.38 -6.78 -0.12
N LYS A 35 6.34 -7.27 -0.91
CA LYS A 35 7.43 -6.43 -1.40
C LYS A 35 6.91 -5.29 -2.27
N VAL A 36 5.97 -5.58 -3.16
CA VAL A 36 5.37 -4.55 -4.01
C VAL A 36 4.61 -3.53 -3.16
N LEU A 37 3.85 -4.02 -2.17
CA LEU A 37 3.11 -3.11 -1.27
C LEU A 37 4.05 -2.19 -0.51
N LYS A 38 5.13 -2.72 0.05
CA LYS A 38 6.09 -1.90 0.79
C LYS A 38 6.78 -0.88 -0.10
N ALA A 39 7.15 -1.31 -1.32
CA ALA A 39 7.80 -0.41 -2.27
C ALA A 39 6.84 0.71 -2.70
N LEU A 40 5.57 0.38 -2.92
CA LEU A 40 4.58 1.37 -3.29
C LEU A 40 4.35 2.38 -2.15
N ALA A 41 4.26 1.89 -0.91
CA ALA A 41 4.11 2.77 0.25
C ALA A 41 5.29 3.74 0.34
N GLU A 42 6.50 3.23 0.15
CA GLU A 42 7.70 4.07 0.16
C GLU A 42 7.66 5.10 -0.96
N LEU A 43 7.29 4.69 -2.16
CA LEU A 43 7.19 5.59 -3.31
C LEU A 43 6.19 6.72 -3.07
N LYS A 44 5.13 6.45 -2.34
CA LYS A 44 4.06 7.42 -2.06
C LYS A 44 4.24 8.13 -0.71
N ASP A 45 5.36 7.91 -0.04
CA ASP A 45 5.68 8.54 1.25
C ASP A 45 4.60 8.28 2.31
N MET A 46 4.13 7.05 2.37
CA MET A 46 3.15 6.67 3.39
C MET A 46 3.57 5.37 4.05
N THR A 47 2.99 5.09 5.21
CA THR A 47 3.25 3.82 5.89
C THR A 47 2.49 2.71 5.19
N LEU A 48 2.93 1.47 5.40
CA LEU A 48 2.22 0.31 4.86
C LEU A 48 0.79 0.26 5.38
N GLY A 49 0.60 0.56 6.67
CA GLY A 49 -0.74 0.56 7.25
C GLY A 49 -1.65 1.58 6.59
N ASP A 50 -1.15 2.79 6.34
CA ASP A 50 -1.92 3.83 5.68
C ASP A 50 -2.32 3.41 4.26
N LEU A 51 -1.37 2.83 3.53
CA LEU A 51 -1.65 2.32 2.19
C LEU A 51 -2.75 1.26 2.21
N LEU A 52 -2.63 0.28 3.13
CA LEU A 52 -3.60 -0.79 3.24
C LEU A 52 -4.98 -0.27 3.65
N GLU A 53 -5.03 0.68 4.59
CA GLU A 53 -6.30 1.29 4.98
C GLU A 53 -6.98 1.93 3.77
N GLY A 54 -6.23 2.66 2.96
CA GLY A 54 -6.78 3.29 1.77
C GLY A 54 -7.33 2.28 0.78
N ILE A 55 -6.58 1.22 0.52
CA ILE A 55 -7.02 0.16 -0.39
C ILE A 55 -8.33 -0.46 0.11
N VAL A 56 -8.37 -0.82 1.40
CA VAL A 56 -9.53 -1.49 1.98
C VAL A 56 -10.75 -0.59 1.98
N LEU A 57 -10.59 0.68 2.36
CA LEU A 57 -11.72 1.61 2.38
C LEU A 57 -12.31 1.81 0.99
N HIS A 58 -11.45 1.93 -0.03
CA HIS A 58 -11.93 2.04 -1.41
C HIS A 58 -12.67 0.76 -1.82
N ALA A 59 -12.07 -0.40 -1.51
CA ALA A 59 -12.68 -1.67 -1.87
C ALA A 59 -14.05 -1.84 -1.22
N PHE A 60 -14.18 -1.43 0.03
CA PHE A 60 -15.47 -1.54 0.74
C PHE A 60 -16.56 -0.72 0.08
N GLU A 61 -16.20 0.37 -0.58
CA GLU A 61 -17.18 1.22 -1.28
C GLU A 61 -17.30 0.87 -2.76
N GLY A 62 -16.62 -0.18 -3.20
CA GLY A 62 -16.63 -0.56 -4.61
C GLY A 62 -15.89 0.41 -5.52
N LYS A 63 -14.95 1.16 -4.97
CA LYS A 63 -14.19 2.14 -5.73
C LYS A 63 -12.78 1.63 -6.00
N ALA A 64 -12.24 2.00 -7.16
CA ALA A 64 -10.87 1.66 -7.50
C ALA A 64 -9.92 2.47 -6.60
N PRO A 65 -8.96 1.83 -5.94
CA PRO A 65 -8.09 2.52 -4.98
C PRO A 65 -6.94 3.31 -5.61
N PHE A 66 -6.65 3.11 -6.89
CA PHE A 66 -5.47 3.70 -7.52
C PHE A 66 -5.81 4.44 -8.79
N SER A 67 -5.12 5.58 -8.99
CA SER A 67 -5.19 6.32 -10.24
C SER A 67 -4.48 5.54 -11.35
N SER A 68 -4.68 5.96 -12.60
CA SER A 68 -3.99 5.33 -13.72
C SER A 68 -2.47 5.49 -13.60
N GLN A 69 -2.00 6.62 -13.08
CA GLN A 69 -0.56 6.82 -12.86
C GLN A 69 -0.02 5.84 -11.83
N THR A 70 -0.72 5.65 -10.72
CA THR A 70 -0.30 4.71 -9.70
C THR A 70 -0.34 3.27 -10.23
N LEU A 71 -1.33 2.93 -11.06
CA LEU A 71 -1.38 1.60 -11.67
C LEU A 71 -0.16 1.34 -12.54
N LYS A 72 0.33 2.33 -13.27
CA LYS A 72 1.56 2.19 -14.06
C LYS A 72 2.77 1.95 -13.16
N GLU A 73 2.83 2.65 -12.04
CA GLU A 73 3.91 2.45 -11.08
C GLU A 73 3.88 1.05 -10.49
N ILE A 74 2.68 0.58 -10.16
CA ILE A 74 2.50 -0.79 -9.65
C ILE A 74 2.99 -1.80 -10.69
N GLU A 75 2.67 -1.60 -11.95
CA GLU A 75 3.08 -2.51 -13.02
C GLU A 75 4.60 -2.62 -13.07
N LYS A 76 5.31 -1.52 -12.94
CA LYS A 76 6.77 -1.53 -12.90
C LYS A 76 7.30 -2.27 -11.68
N LEU A 77 6.69 -2.04 -10.54
CA LEU A 77 7.10 -2.73 -9.31
C LEU A 77 6.85 -4.22 -9.40
N ARG A 78 5.73 -4.62 -10.01
CA ARG A 78 5.44 -6.04 -10.24
C ARG A 78 6.53 -6.69 -11.07
N GLU A 79 7.00 -6.00 -12.10
CA GLU A 79 8.10 -6.52 -12.92
C GLU A 79 9.39 -6.64 -12.11
N ILE A 80 9.72 -5.60 -11.35
CA ILE A 80 10.95 -5.59 -10.57
C ILE A 80 11.00 -6.75 -9.58
N TYR A 81 9.90 -7.00 -8.89
CA TYR A 81 9.86 -8.02 -7.85
C TYR A 81 9.36 -9.37 -8.35
N GLY A 82 9.01 -9.47 -9.61
CA GLY A 82 8.55 -10.73 -10.18
C GLY A 82 7.18 -11.17 -9.67
N LEU A 83 6.33 -10.22 -9.32
CA LEU A 83 4.99 -10.54 -8.84
C LEU A 83 4.10 -10.86 -10.04
N ARG A 84 3.70 -12.12 -10.16
CA ARG A 84 2.89 -12.58 -11.28
C ARG A 84 1.45 -12.91 -10.88
N LEU A 85 1.16 -12.94 -9.59
CA LEU A 85 -0.18 -13.22 -9.10
C LEU A 85 -1.13 -12.10 -9.50
N THR A 86 -2.37 -12.48 -9.79
CA THR A 86 -3.41 -11.53 -10.18
C THR A 86 -4.63 -11.72 -9.29
N ALA A 87 -5.63 -10.86 -9.46
CA ALA A 87 -6.87 -10.96 -8.70
C ALA A 87 -7.54 -12.33 -8.90
N ALA A 88 -7.33 -12.95 -10.07
CA ALA A 88 -7.91 -14.27 -10.35
C ALA A 88 -7.33 -15.34 -9.42
N ASP A 89 -6.13 -15.13 -8.90
CA ASP A 89 -5.47 -16.09 -7.99
C ASP A 89 -5.90 -15.89 -6.54
N SER A 90 -6.64 -14.84 -6.26
CA SER A 90 -7.06 -14.50 -4.91
C SER A 90 -7.83 -15.64 -4.27
N HIS A 91 -7.55 -15.91 -3.00
CA HIS A 91 -8.19 -16.98 -2.20
C HIS A 91 -7.83 -18.39 -2.65
N GLN A 92 -6.90 -18.53 -3.58
CA GLN A 92 -6.43 -19.85 -4.07
C GLN A 92 -4.98 -20.11 -3.70
N LEU A 93 -4.39 -19.23 -2.93
CA LEU A 93 -2.97 -19.35 -2.58
C LEU A 93 -2.79 -20.30 -1.40
N LYS A 94 -1.79 -21.16 -1.51
CA LYS A 94 -1.42 -22.10 -0.46
C LYS A 94 -0.02 -21.78 0.02
N GLU A 95 0.14 -21.72 1.34
CA GLU A 95 1.46 -21.44 1.89
C GLU A 95 2.36 -22.65 1.71
N GLN A 96 3.59 -22.39 1.25
CA GLN A 96 4.58 -23.43 1.05
C GLN A 96 5.00 -24.01 2.41
N LYS A 97 4.98 -25.32 2.50
CA LYS A 97 5.45 -26.01 3.70
C LYS A 97 6.97 -26.13 3.66
N ARG A 98 7.58 -26.05 4.83
CA ARG A 98 9.03 -26.22 4.96
C ARG A 98 9.37 -27.61 5.43
#